data_a134960e718bc3eacdc43dcfeeecb398
#
_entry.id   a134960e718bc3eacdc43dcfeeecb398
#
_cell.length_a   1.000
_cell.length_b   1.000
_cell.length_c   1.000
_cell.angle_alpha   90.00
_cell.angle_beta   90.00
_cell.angle_gamma   90.00
#
_symmetry.space_group_name_H-M   'P 1'
#
loop_
_entity.id
_entity.type
_entity.pdbx_description
1 polymer ?
#
loop_
_entity_poly.entity_id
_entity_poly.type
_entity_poly.pdbx_seq_one_letter_code
_entity_poly.pdbx_strand_id
1 'polypeptide(L)'
;EAILQDDIRKGINPDAKRDASQDDEVREGDKLIDTHGAYLDSPRNVAEELDVPFIDMNRLTHELVEGLGPKESKKLFMWVPANTIASMPKGREDNTHLNVYGARVIAGITVDAIAKAVPELAKYVRHYDFVVAQDGSGDFFTVQEAINAVPDFLKNVRTTILIRKGVYKEKLIVPESKINISLIGQEGAVISYDDYAGKPNIFGENKGTSGSSSCYIYAPDFYAENITFENTSGPVGQAVACFVSADRVYFKNCRFLG
;
A
#
# COMPACT_ATOMS: atom_id res chain seq x y z
N GLU A 1 -2.98 18.49 -11.98
CA GLU A 1 -3.94 18.16 -13.06
C GLU A 1 -3.45 17.02 -13.89
N ALA A 2 -4.36 16.16 -14.32
CA ALA A 2 -4.03 15.01 -15.12
C ALA A 2 -3.69 15.43 -16.56
N ILE A 3 -2.61 14.89 -17.05
CA ILE A 3 -2.20 15.05 -18.44
C ILE A 3 -3.03 14.09 -19.28
N LEU A 4 -3.73 14.62 -20.26
CA LEU A 4 -4.63 13.83 -21.09
C LEU A 4 -3.85 12.95 -22.06
N GLN A 5 -4.32 11.74 -22.28
CA GLN A 5 -3.72 10.83 -23.25
C GLN A 5 -3.79 11.35 -24.68
N ASP A 6 -4.81 12.15 -24.99
CA ASP A 6 -4.87 12.87 -26.26
C ASP A 6 -3.70 13.83 -26.49
N ASP A 7 -3.07 14.32 -25.41
CA ASP A 7 -1.93 15.21 -25.50
C ASP A 7 -0.67 14.45 -25.94
N ILE A 8 -0.57 13.16 -25.63
CA ILE A 8 0.49 12.29 -26.16
C ILE A 8 0.38 12.23 -27.68
N ARG A 9 -0.80 11.96 -28.18
CA ARG A 9 -1.06 11.91 -29.62
C ARG A 9 -0.71 13.22 -30.34
N LYS A 10 -1.14 14.36 -29.79
CA LYS A 10 -0.84 15.68 -30.35
C LYS A 10 0.64 16.01 -30.39
N GLY A 11 1.41 15.50 -29.39
CA GLY A 11 2.85 15.72 -29.31
C GLY A 11 3.67 14.89 -30.29
N ILE A 12 3.12 13.77 -30.76
CA ILE A 12 3.84 12.86 -31.65
C ILE A 12 3.86 13.37 -33.07
N ASN A 13 2.70 13.65 -33.61
CA ASN A 13 2.52 14.06 -34.98
C ASN A 13 1.12 14.67 -35.14
N PRO A 14 0.98 15.96 -35.32
CA PRO A 14 -0.33 16.60 -35.52
C PRO A 14 -1.10 16.06 -36.73
N ASP A 15 -0.39 15.48 -37.71
CA ASP A 15 -0.99 14.84 -38.89
C ASP A 15 -1.26 13.33 -38.71
N ALA A 16 -0.80 12.74 -37.58
CA ALA A 16 -1.01 11.34 -37.34
C ALA A 16 -2.46 11.06 -36.93
N LYS A 17 -3.09 10.17 -37.67
CA LYS A 17 -4.43 9.66 -37.37
C LYS A 17 -4.47 8.66 -36.19
N ARG A 18 -3.34 8.42 -35.55
CA ARG A 18 -3.20 7.46 -34.46
C ARG A 18 -3.62 8.10 -33.14
N ASP A 19 -4.41 7.39 -32.38
CA ASP A 19 -4.78 7.71 -31.01
C ASP A 19 -4.11 6.71 -30.05
N ALA A 20 -3.06 7.14 -29.35
CA ALA A 20 -2.32 6.31 -28.42
C ALA A 20 -3.19 5.83 -27.23
N SER A 21 -4.27 6.55 -26.92
CA SER A 21 -5.22 6.12 -25.88
C SER A 21 -6.05 4.91 -26.30
N GLN A 22 -6.13 4.63 -27.61
CA GLN A 22 -6.89 3.48 -28.14
C GLN A 22 -6.03 2.22 -28.27
N ASP A 23 -4.78 2.35 -28.70
CA ASP A 23 -3.89 1.21 -28.90
C ASP A 23 -2.97 0.92 -27.70
N ASP A 24 -2.90 1.83 -26.73
CA ASP A 24 -2.06 1.72 -25.52
C ASP A 24 -0.56 1.51 -25.81
N GLU A 25 -0.09 1.81 -27.02
CA GLU A 25 1.30 1.66 -27.42
C GLU A 25 2.03 3.01 -27.41
N VAL A 26 3.26 3.00 -26.86
CA VAL A 26 4.22 4.10 -26.97
C VAL A 26 5.23 3.77 -28.04
N ARG A 27 5.45 4.69 -28.97
CA ARG A 27 6.44 4.54 -30.05
C ARG A 27 7.58 5.52 -29.84
N GLU A 28 8.70 5.25 -30.50
CA GLU A 28 9.84 6.14 -30.48
C GLU A 28 9.43 7.55 -30.98
N GLY A 29 9.72 8.56 -30.16
CA GLY A 29 9.34 9.95 -30.41
C GLY A 29 8.00 10.39 -29.81
N ASP A 30 7.22 9.51 -29.21
CA ASP A 30 6.01 9.86 -28.49
C ASP A 30 6.37 10.67 -27.24
N LYS A 31 5.61 11.73 -26.97
CA LYS A 31 5.81 12.59 -25.79
C LYS A 31 4.48 12.85 -25.09
N LEU A 32 4.56 12.89 -23.78
CA LEU A 32 3.48 13.42 -22.98
C LEU A 32 3.48 14.95 -23.08
N ILE A 33 2.36 15.54 -23.49
CA ILE A 33 2.23 17.00 -23.64
C ILE A 33 1.56 17.59 -22.42
N ASP A 34 2.18 18.62 -21.87
CA ASP A 34 1.61 19.45 -20.84
C ASP A 34 0.81 20.59 -21.49
N THR A 35 -0.47 20.67 -21.15
CA THR A 35 -1.40 21.71 -21.69
C THR A 35 -1.47 22.94 -20.80
N HIS A 36 -0.79 23.00 -19.65
CA HIS A 36 -0.86 24.11 -18.71
C HIS A 36 -0.09 25.36 -19.19
N GLY A 37 0.93 25.17 -20.03
CA GLY A 37 1.71 26.27 -20.60
C GLY A 37 2.30 27.20 -19.52
N ALA A 38 2.24 28.50 -19.78
CA ALA A 38 2.79 29.53 -18.90
C ALA A 38 2.14 29.61 -17.48
N TYR A 39 1.00 28.96 -17.24
CA TYR A 39 0.42 28.90 -15.90
C TYR A 39 1.33 28.20 -14.88
N LEU A 40 2.27 27.35 -15.35
CA LEU A 40 3.23 26.66 -14.48
C LEU A 40 4.33 27.57 -13.98
N ASP A 41 4.64 28.65 -14.70
CA ASP A 41 5.74 29.55 -14.35
C ASP A 41 5.38 30.46 -13.18
N SER A 42 4.10 30.87 -13.08
CA SER A 42 3.66 31.80 -12.06
C SER A 42 3.91 31.31 -10.62
N PRO A 43 3.49 30.09 -10.21
CA PRO A 43 3.78 29.60 -8.85
C PRO A 43 5.27 29.37 -8.60
N ARG A 44 6.06 28.98 -9.61
CA ARG A 44 7.51 28.84 -9.50
C ARG A 44 8.18 30.19 -9.22
N ASN A 45 7.83 31.21 -10.01
CA ASN A 45 8.40 32.55 -9.87
C ASN A 45 8.04 33.19 -8.53
N VAL A 46 6.79 33.02 -8.08
CA VAL A 46 6.34 33.54 -6.77
C VAL A 46 7.09 32.84 -5.64
N ALA A 47 7.29 31.53 -5.72
CA ALA A 47 8.02 30.81 -4.69
C ALA A 47 9.49 31.25 -4.61
N GLU A 48 10.13 31.51 -5.75
CA GLU A 48 11.48 32.04 -5.83
C GLU A 48 11.55 33.48 -5.29
N GLU A 49 10.60 34.36 -5.69
CA GLU A 49 10.53 35.74 -5.20
C GLU A 49 10.34 35.83 -3.68
N LEU A 50 9.57 34.93 -3.11
CA LEU A 50 9.25 34.91 -1.66
C LEU A 50 10.23 34.02 -0.85
N ASP A 51 11.21 33.40 -1.49
CA ASP A 51 12.14 32.45 -0.87
C ASP A 51 11.41 31.36 -0.04
N VAL A 52 10.37 30.78 -0.62
CA VAL A 52 9.59 29.69 0.02
C VAL A 52 9.81 28.35 -0.69
N PRO A 53 9.80 27.21 0.04
CA PRO A 53 9.93 25.90 -0.57
C PRO A 53 8.86 25.68 -1.64
N PHE A 54 9.27 25.20 -2.81
CA PHE A 54 8.37 24.86 -3.91
C PHE A 54 8.49 23.39 -4.30
N ILE A 55 7.34 22.74 -4.44
CA ILE A 55 7.26 21.36 -4.91
C ILE A 55 6.60 21.37 -6.28
N ASP A 56 7.39 21.07 -7.29
CA ASP A 56 6.93 20.99 -8.67
C ASP A 56 6.14 19.71 -8.93
N MET A 57 4.87 19.71 -8.51
CA MET A 57 3.98 18.57 -8.68
C MET A 57 3.68 18.29 -10.16
N ASN A 58 3.68 19.31 -11.02
CA ASN A 58 3.50 19.09 -12.45
C ASN A 58 4.64 18.23 -13.01
N ARG A 59 5.88 18.57 -12.72
CA ARG A 59 7.04 17.76 -13.15
C ARG A 59 6.98 16.33 -12.60
N LEU A 60 6.67 16.17 -11.30
CA LEU A 60 6.62 14.85 -10.66
C LEU A 60 5.50 13.97 -11.23
N THR A 61 4.34 14.54 -11.49
CA THR A 61 3.22 13.79 -12.09
C THR A 61 3.44 13.48 -13.56
N HIS A 62 4.11 14.39 -14.29
CA HIS A 62 4.53 14.17 -15.66
C HIS A 62 5.49 12.97 -15.76
N GLU A 63 6.55 12.98 -14.95
CA GLU A 63 7.53 11.88 -14.88
C GLU A 63 6.86 10.54 -14.54
N LEU A 64 5.90 10.55 -13.60
CA LEU A 64 5.14 9.36 -13.24
C LEU A 64 4.30 8.83 -14.41
N VAL A 65 3.50 9.69 -15.04
CA VAL A 65 2.59 9.29 -16.13
C VAL A 65 3.37 8.86 -17.36
N GLU A 66 4.43 9.57 -17.71
CA GLU A 66 5.31 9.22 -18.83
C GLU A 66 6.02 7.88 -18.59
N GLY A 67 6.52 7.67 -17.38
CA GLY A 67 7.17 6.41 -16.99
C GLY A 67 6.23 5.19 -16.99
N LEU A 68 4.95 5.38 -16.68
CA LEU A 68 3.92 4.34 -16.75
C LEU A 68 3.45 4.07 -18.18
N GLY A 69 3.48 5.08 -19.04
CA GLY A 69 2.92 5.01 -20.38
C GLY A 69 1.38 5.02 -20.42
N PRO A 70 0.78 5.03 -21.63
CA PRO A 70 -0.65 5.27 -21.81
C PRO A 70 -1.55 4.19 -21.18
N LYS A 71 -1.12 2.94 -21.14
CA LYS A 71 -1.92 1.84 -20.60
C LYS A 71 -1.94 1.82 -19.08
N GLU A 72 -0.76 1.84 -18.46
CA GLU A 72 -0.66 1.73 -17.01
C GLU A 72 -1.09 3.01 -16.29
N SER A 73 -0.89 4.18 -16.91
CA SER A 73 -1.34 5.46 -16.35
C SER A 73 -2.87 5.56 -16.21
N LYS A 74 -3.65 4.87 -17.05
CA LYS A 74 -5.11 4.79 -16.92
C LYS A 74 -5.54 4.28 -15.53
N LYS A 75 -4.71 3.44 -14.89
CA LYS A 75 -4.98 2.92 -13.54
C LYS A 75 -5.00 4.00 -12.46
N LEU A 76 -4.38 5.14 -12.71
CA LEU A 76 -4.39 6.28 -11.78
C LEU A 76 -5.69 7.08 -11.84
N PHE A 77 -6.42 7.01 -12.95
CA PHE A 77 -7.53 7.88 -13.27
C PHE A 77 -8.89 7.17 -13.26
N MET A 78 -9.95 7.93 -13.46
CA MET A 78 -11.34 7.43 -13.44
C MET A 78 -11.71 6.73 -14.76
N TRP A 79 -11.02 5.64 -15.06
CA TRP A 79 -11.37 4.72 -16.14
C TRP A 79 -12.23 3.59 -15.60
N VAL A 80 -13.53 3.64 -15.93
CA VAL A 80 -14.53 2.69 -15.42
C VAL A 80 -15.20 2.02 -16.62
N PRO A 81 -15.07 0.71 -16.80
CA PRO A 81 -15.77 -0.01 -17.87
C PRO A 81 -17.29 0.10 -17.73
N ALA A 82 -18.00 0.08 -18.85
CA ALA A 82 -19.46 0.10 -18.84
C ALA A 82 -20.02 -1.10 -18.03
N ASN A 83 -21.13 -0.87 -17.35
CA ASN A 83 -21.88 -1.86 -16.56
C ASN A 83 -21.12 -2.42 -15.33
N THR A 84 -20.04 -1.77 -14.85
CA THR A 84 -19.31 -2.18 -13.64
C THR A 84 -19.79 -1.46 -12.38
N ILE A 85 -20.27 -0.23 -12.51
CA ILE A 85 -20.78 0.58 -11.39
C ILE A 85 -22.21 1.03 -11.71
N ALA A 86 -23.16 0.75 -10.83
CA ALA A 86 -24.58 1.08 -11.05
C ALA A 86 -24.84 2.57 -11.31
N SER A 87 -24.09 3.46 -10.68
CA SER A 87 -24.18 4.91 -10.90
C SER A 87 -23.52 5.39 -12.20
N MET A 88 -22.77 4.52 -12.88
CA MET A 88 -22.06 4.82 -14.13
C MET A 88 -22.29 3.71 -15.16
N PRO A 89 -23.54 3.49 -15.62
CA PRO A 89 -23.86 2.35 -16.48
C PRO A 89 -23.18 2.40 -17.85
N LYS A 90 -22.82 3.59 -18.32
CA LYS A 90 -22.06 3.78 -19.58
C LYS A 90 -20.54 3.69 -19.41
N GLY A 91 -20.06 3.50 -18.18
CA GLY A 91 -18.64 3.63 -17.87
C GLY A 91 -18.17 5.08 -17.85
N ARG A 92 -16.87 5.29 -17.73
CA ARG A 92 -16.21 6.61 -17.75
C ARG A 92 -14.79 6.46 -18.28
N GLU A 93 -14.39 7.34 -19.18
CA GLU A 93 -13.03 7.49 -19.68
C GLU A 93 -12.55 8.89 -19.31
N ASP A 94 -11.78 8.98 -18.25
CA ASP A 94 -11.40 10.26 -17.67
C ASP A 94 -9.91 10.23 -17.30
N ASN A 95 -9.14 11.06 -17.97
CA ASN A 95 -7.69 11.21 -17.74
C ASN A 95 -7.35 12.37 -16.81
N THR A 96 -8.35 13.00 -16.18
CA THR A 96 -8.18 14.20 -15.36
C THR A 96 -8.40 13.90 -13.87
N HIS A 97 -9.46 13.16 -13.55
CA HIS A 97 -9.81 12.89 -12.16
C HIS A 97 -9.17 11.59 -11.71
N LEU A 98 -8.42 11.69 -10.61
CA LEU A 98 -7.81 10.54 -9.99
C LEU A 98 -8.86 9.62 -9.35
N ASN A 99 -8.65 8.32 -9.47
CA ASN A 99 -9.31 7.36 -8.58
C ASN A 99 -8.57 7.26 -7.23
N VAL A 100 -9.08 6.45 -6.31
CA VAL A 100 -8.47 6.29 -4.97
C VAL A 100 -7.03 5.78 -5.04
N TYR A 101 -6.72 4.87 -5.95
CA TYR A 101 -5.37 4.36 -6.16
C TYR A 101 -4.44 5.47 -6.65
N GLY A 102 -4.83 6.19 -7.71
CA GLY A 102 -4.03 7.30 -8.23
C GLY A 102 -3.81 8.41 -7.22
N ALA A 103 -4.84 8.78 -6.46
CA ALA A 103 -4.71 9.77 -5.39
C ALA A 103 -3.67 9.36 -4.33
N ARG A 104 -3.61 8.07 -3.95
CA ARG A 104 -2.60 7.56 -3.02
C ARG A 104 -1.19 7.55 -3.61
N VAL A 105 -1.03 7.15 -4.86
CA VAL A 105 0.27 7.18 -5.54
C VAL A 105 0.81 8.61 -5.58
N ILE A 106 -0.04 9.57 -6.00
CA ILE A 106 0.36 10.98 -6.07
C ILE A 106 0.61 11.56 -4.67
N ALA A 107 -0.20 11.22 -3.67
CA ALA A 107 0.06 11.62 -2.29
C ALA A 107 1.43 11.11 -1.79
N GLY A 108 1.81 9.86 -2.12
CA GLY A 108 3.11 9.30 -1.79
C GLY A 108 4.27 10.11 -2.36
N ILE A 109 4.27 10.38 -3.67
CA ILE A 109 5.32 11.21 -4.29
C ILE A 109 5.34 12.65 -3.76
N THR A 110 4.17 13.20 -3.40
CA THR A 110 4.06 14.52 -2.78
C THR A 110 4.73 14.54 -1.41
N VAL A 111 4.46 13.55 -0.57
CA VAL A 111 5.03 13.43 0.78
C VAL A 111 6.55 13.32 0.71
N ASP A 112 7.09 12.50 -0.21
CA ASP A 112 8.52 12.36 -0.42
C ASP A 112 9.17 13.67 -0.91
N ALA A 113 8.47 14.41 -1.76
CA ALA A 113 8.91 15.70 -2.24
C ALA A 113 8.90 16.77 -1.14
N ILE A 114 7.87 16.77 -0.26
CA ILE A 114 7.81 17.62 0.94
C ILE A 114 9.02 17.36 1.84
N ALA A 115 9.31 16.09 2.12
CA ALA A 115 10.43 15.72 2.99
C ALA A 115 11.80 16.21 2.45
N LYS A 116 11.93 16.28 1.12
CA LYS A 116 13.13 16.80 0.45
C LYS A 116 13.20 18.34 0.45
N ALA A 117 12.06 19.00 0.16
CA ALA A 117 12.02 20.45 0.05
C ALA A 117 12.00 21.15 1.42
N VAL A 118 11.48 20.49 2.45
CA VAL A 118 11.35 21.02 3.82
C VAL A 118 11.89 19.97 4.80
N PRO A 119 13.22 19.90 5.03
CA PRO A 119 13.83 18.84 5.85
C PRO A 119 13.29 18.74 7.28
N GLU A 120 12.80 19.83 7.85
CA GLU A 120 12.19 19.84 9.19
C GLU A 120 10.92 19.01 9.26
N LEU A 121 10.24 18.81 8.12
CA LEU A 121 9.04 17.98 8.00
C LEU A 121 9.35 16.51 7.76
N ALA A 122 10.56 16.16 7.33
CA ALA A 122 10.94 14.79 7.02
C ALA A 122 10.67 13.80 8.18
N LYS A 123 10.85 14.26 9.43
CA LYS A 123 10.59 13.46 10.64
C LYS A 123 9.10 13.12 10.86
N TYR A 124 8.18 13.81 10.19
CA TYR A 124 6.74 13.57 10.28
C TYR A 124 6.21 12.73 9.12
N VAL A 125 7.05 12.42 8.14
CA VAL A 125 6.67 11.60 6.99
C VAL A 125 6.43 10.16 7.46
N ARG A 126 5.24 9.65 7.18
CA ARG A 126 4.84 8.28 7.47
C ARG A 126 4.82 7.47 6.17
N HIS A 127 5.63 6.43 6.13
CA HIS A 127 5.66 5.46 5.02
C HIS A 127 4.75 4.24 5.26
N TYR A 128 4.08 4.22 6.42
CA TYR A 128 3.21 3.12 6.84
C TYR A 128 1.87 3.70 7.32
N ASP A 129 0.78 2.98 7.06
CA ASP A 129 -0.55 3.39 7.52
C ASP A 129 -0.64 3.35 9.04
N PHE A 130 -0.03 2.32 9.65
CA PHE A 130 0.05 2.16 11.10
C PHE A 130 1.45 1.76 11.55
N VAL A 131 1.79 2.14 12.76
CA VAL A 131 3.03 1.77 13.45
C VAL A 131 2.68 1.11 14.78
N VAL A 132 3.20 -0.10 15.01
CA VAL A 132 3.09 -0.82 16.28
C VAL A 132 4.41 -0.70 17.03
N ALA A 133 4.36 -0.21 18.27
CA ALA A 133 5.53 -0.07 19.12
C ALA A 133 5.18 -0.22 20.61
N GLN A 134 5.87 -1.09 21.32
CA GLN A 134 5.63 -1.37 22.74
C GLN A 134 6.03 -0.22 23.68
N ASP A 135 6.88 0.69 23.20
CA ASP A 135 7.34 1.87 23.94
C ASP A 135 6.41 3.08 23.85
N GLY A 136 5.27 2.94 23.16
CA GLY A 136 4.29 4.00 22.96
C GLY A 136 4.65 5.01 21.86
N SER A 137 5.71 4.79 21.11
CA SER A 137 6.11 5.65 19.97
C SER A 137 5.36 5.32 18.67
N GLY A 138 4.48 4.31 18.69
CA GLY A 138 3.61 3.91 17.60
C GLY A 138 2.16 4.36 17.79
N ASP A 139 1.32 3.97 16.84
CA ASP A 139 -0.13 4.19 16.90
C ASP A 139 -0.81 3.15 17.80
N PHE A 140 -0.21 1.96 17.94
CA PHE A 140 -0.72 0.82 18.71
C PHE A 140 0.42 0.16 19.51
N PHE A 141 0.05 -0.46 20.62
CA PHE A 141 0.98 -1.25 21.45
C PHE A 141 1.09 -2.70 21.00
N THR A 142 0.02 -3.24 20.41
CA THR A 142 -0.05 -4.63 19.95
C THR A 142 -0.31 -4.72 18.45
N VAL A 143 0.14 -5.81 17.83
CA VAL A 143 -0.08 -6.08 16.41
C VAL A 143 -1.57 -6.33 16.15
N GLN A 144 -2.25 -7.02 17.08
CA GLN A 144 -3.67 -7.30 16.95
C GLN A 144 -4.53 -6.03 16.94
N GLU A 145 -4.20 -5.03 17.77
CA GLU A 145 -4.91 -3.74 17.74
C GLU A 145 -4.78 -3.06 16.38
N ALA A 146 -3.58 -3.03 15.81
CA ALA A 146 -3.36 -2.47 14.49
C ALA A 146 -4.15 -3.20 13.39
N ILE A 147 -4.18 -4.54 13.42
CA ILE A 147 -4.98 -5.34 12.49
C ILE A 147 -6.48 -5.05 12.65
N ASN A 148 -6.96 -4.95 13.88
CA ASN A 148 -8.36 -4.65 14.16
C ASN A 148 -8.79 -3.28 13.63
N ALA A 149 -7.88 -2.29 13.64
CA ALA A 149 -8.10 -0.94 13.12
C ALA A 149 -8.14 -0.86 11.58
N VAL A 150 -7.65 -1.86 10.86
CA VAL A 150 -7.76 -1.89 9.40
C VAL A 150 -9.23 -2.04 9.01
N PRO A 151 -9.76 -1.21 8.10
CA PRO A 151 -11.12 -1.40 7.60
C PRO A 151 -11.29 -2.75 6.90
N ASP A 152 -12.49 -3.34 7.02
CA ASP A 152 -12.82 -4.62 6.40
C ASP A 152 -13.00 -4.50 4.88
N PHE A 153 -12.66 -5.55 4.15
CA PHE A 153 -12.92 -5.73 2.72
C PHE A 153 -12.33 -4.66 1.79
N LEU A 154 -11.15 -4.15 2.11
CA LEU A 154 -10.41 -3.16 1.29
C LEU A 154 -9.86 -3.79 0.00
N LYS A 155 -10.66 -3.88 -1.05
CA LYS A 155 -10.29 -4.57 -2.31
C LYS A 155 -9.17 -3.88 -3.10
N ASN A 156 -9.11 -2.57 -3.10
CA ASN A 156 -8.26 -1.79 -4.01
C ASN A 156 -7.13 -1.05 -3.30
N VAL A 157 -6.96 -1.30 -2.01
CA VAL A 157 -6.00 -0.58 -1.18
C VAL A 157 -5.32 -1.57 -0.24
N ARG A 158 -4.00 -1.52 -0.21
CA ARG A 158 -3.19 -2.28 0.74
C ARG A 158 -2.91 -1.43 1.97
N THR A 159 -3.18 -1.97 3.15
CA THR A 159 -2.79 -1.36 4.42
C THR A 159 -1.44 -1.92 4.86
N THR A 160 -0.50 -1.05 5.15
CA THR A 160 0.84 -1.42 5.57
C THR A 160 1.05 -1.07 7.04
N ILE A 161 1.39 -2.07 7.85
CA ILE A 161 1.62 -1.95 9.28
C ILE A 161 3.11 -2.19 9.56
N LEU A 162 3.80 -1.17 10.08
CA LEU A 162 5.17 -1.33 10.59
C LEU A 162 5.13 -1.88 12.01
N ILE A 163 5.83 -2.98 12.25
CA ILE A 163 6.03 -3.56 13.59
C ILE A 163 7.46 -3.23 14.03
N ARG A 164 7.60 -2.37 15.02
CA ARG A 164 8.93 -2.04 15.56
C ARG A 164 9.55 -3.23 16.27
N LYS A 165 10.88 -3.19 16.44
CA LYS A 165 11.63 -4.20 17.18
C LYS A 165 11.01 -4.47 18.55
N GLY A 166 10.78 -5.74 18.86
CA GLY A 166 10.19 -6.17 20.14
C GLY A 166 9.66 -7.59 20.06
N VAL A 167 9.35 -8.16 21.24
CA VAL A 167 8.66 -9.45 21.34
C VAL A 167 7.22 -9.20 21.72
N TYR A 168 6.34 -9.37 20.76
CA TYR A 168 4.90 -9.20 20.92
C TYR A 168 4.27 -10.52 21.31
N LYS A 169 4.08 -10.69 22.63
CA LYS A 169 3.49 -11.92 23.19
C LYS A 169 1.98 -11.87 23.07
N GLU A 170 1.47 -12.22 21.92
CA GLU A 170 0.05 -12.19 21.58
C GLU A 170 -0.30 -13.32 20.61
N LYS A 171 -1.51 -13.85 20.73
CA LYS A 171 -2.07 -14.79 19.77
C LYS A 171 -2.69 -14.00 18.64
N LEU A 172 -1.99 -13.96 17.51
CA LEU A 172 -2.38 -13.11 16.37
C LEU A 172 -3.43 -13.80 15.49
N ILE A 173 -4.48 -13.07 15.16
CA ILE A 173 -5.51 -13.51 14.22
C ILE A 173 -5.71 -12.43 13.17
N VAL A 174 -5.48 -12.78 11.90
CA VAL A 174 -5.81 -11.93 10.75
C VAL A 174 -7.07 -12.48 10.10
N PRO A 175 -8.25 -11.90 10.38
CA PRO A 175 -9.53 -12.41 9.89
C PRO A 175 -9.65 -12.30 8.37
N GLU A 176 -10.51 -13.10 7.77
CA GLU A 176 -10.79 -13.14 6.32
C GLU A 176 -11.22 -11.76 5.77
N SER A 177 -11.87 -10.94 6.60
CA SER A 177 -12.31 -9.60 6.20
C SER A 177 -11.17 -8.59 6.02
N LYS A 178 -9.98 -8.84 6.61
CA LYS A 178 -8.80 -7.95 6.59
C LYS A 178 -7.93 -8.20 5.36
N ILE A 179 -8.50 -8.08 4.19
CA ILE A 179 -7.81 -8.32 2.92
C ILE A 179 -6.77 -7.23 2.62
N ASN A 180 -5.74 -7.55 1.83
CA ASN A 180 -4.70 -6.60 1.42
C ASN A 180 -3.91 -5.98 2.59
N ILE A 181 -3.54 -6.77 3.61
CA ILE A 181 -2.68 -6.33 4.71
C ILE A 181 -1.21 -6.69 4.44
N SER A 182 -0.32 -5.77 4.76
CA SER A 182 1.13 -5.99 4.87
C SER A 182 1.60 -5.76 6.30
N LEU A 183 2.28 -6.73 6.88
CA LEU A 183 3.02 -6.60 8.13
C LEU A 183 4.51 -6.49 7.81
N ILE A 184 5.13 -5.37 8.18
CA ILE A 184 6.56 -5.13 7.94
C ILE A 184 7.28 -5.03 9.29
N GLY A 185 8.12 -6.00 9.59
CA GLY A 185 8.92 -6.01 10.82
C GLY A 185 10.20 -5.20 10.68
N GLN A 186 10.55 -4.43 11.71
CA GLN A 186 11.94 -4.04 11.93
C GLN A 186 12.75 -5.26 12.34
N GLU A 187 14.05 -5.23 12.11
CA GLU A 187 14.94 -6.31 12.56
C GLU A 187 14.77 -6.57 14.06
N GLY A 188 14.43 -7.82 14.40
CA GLY A 188 14.11 -8.23 15.77
C GLY A 188 12.64 -8.07 16.18
N ALA A 189 11.73 -7.88 15.22
CA ALA A 189 10.29 -8.00 15.43
C ALA A 189 9.90 -9.48 15.54
N VAL A 190 9.34 -9.88 16.69
CA VAL A 190 8.92 -11.26 16.99
C VAL A 190 7.47 -11.25 17.43
N ILE A 191 6.64 -12.08 16.80
CA ILE A 191 5.27 -12.38 17.24
C ILE A 191 5.31 -13.77 17.87
N SER A 192 4.98 -13.88 19.15
CA SER A 192 5.18 -15.08 19.93
C SER A 192 3.97 -15.42 20.77
N TYR A 193 3.66 -16.72 20.87
CA TYR A 193 2.68 -17.24 21.83
C TYR A 193 3.08 -18.64 22.29
N ASP A 194 2.37 -19.19 23.30
CA ASP A 194 2.76 -20.43 23.99
C ASP A 194 1.66 -21.51 24.06
N ASP A 195 0.75 -21.52 23.08
CA ASP A 195 -0.26 -22.56 23.00
C ASP A 195 0.29 -23.86 22.38
N TYR A 196 -0.15 -25.00 22.92
CA TYR A 196 0.15 -26.33 22.39
C TYR A 196 -1.13 -27.19 22.33
N ALA A 197 -1.08 -28.28 21.59
CA ALA A 197 -2.27 -29.10 21.30
C ALA A 197 -2.99 -29.64 22.54
N GLY A 198 -2.23 -30.01 23.57
CA GLY A 198 -2.76 -30.50 24.85
C GLY A 198 -3.16 -29.42 25.84
N LYS A 199 -2.94 -28.13 25.55
CA LYS A 199 -3.34 -27.03 26.43
C LYS A 199 -4.87 -26.93 26.43
N PRO A 200 -5.54 -26.87 27.61
CA PRO A 200 -6.99 -26.77 27.65
C PRO A 200 -7.49 -25.41 27.10
N ASN A 201 -8.62 -25.47 26.42
CA ASN A 201 -9.39 -24.28 26.03
C ASN A 201 -10.24 -23.80 27.22
N ILE A 202 -11.08 -22.77 27.03
CA ILE A 202 -11.96 -22.21 28.07
C ILE A 202 -13.03 -23.19 28.56
N PHE A 203 -13.28 -24.27 27.83
CA PHE A 203 -14.25 -25.32 28.17
C PHE A 203 -13.58 -26.55 28.83
N GLY A 204 -12.25 -26.52 29.02
CA GLY A 204 -11.47 -27.63 29.59
C GLY A 204 -11.07 -28.71 28.57
N GLU A 205 -11.36 -28.52 27.29
CA GLU A 205 -11.00 -29.46 26.23
C GLU A 205 -9.63 -29.11 25.64
N ASN A 206 -8.92 -30.11 25.12
CA ASN A 206 -7.65 -29.85 24.43
C ASN A 206 -7.84 -28.98 23.20
N LYS A 207 -6.97 -28.00 23.01
CA LYS A 207 -6.99 -27.09 21.83
C LYS A 207 -6.79 -27.82 20.49
N GLY A 208 -6.11 -28.95 20.51
CA GLY A 208 -5.69 -29.67 19.32
C GLY A 208 -4.58 -28.91 18.55
N THR A 209 -4.02 -29.55 17.53
CA THR A 209 -2.94 -28.97 16.72
C THR A 209 -3.37 -27.65 16.05
N SER A 210 -4.53 -27.62 15.45
CA SER A 210 -5.06 -26.41 14.78
C SER A 210 -5.36 -25.26 15.75
N GLY A 211 -5.66 -25.54 17.01
CA GLY A 211 -5.91 -24.53 18.05
C GLY A 211 -4.64 -24.02 18.74
N SER A 212 -3.48 -24.61 18.43
CA SER A 212 -2.20 -24.29 19.10
C SER A 212 -1.39 -23.18 18.44
N SER A 213 -1.81 -22.64 17.27
CA SER A 213 -1.00 -21.68 16.52
C SER A 213 -0.84 -20.36 17.27
N SER A 214 0.36 -19.79 17.17
CA SER A 214 0.63 -18.42 17.63
C SER A 214 0.07 -17.35 16.70
N CYS A 215 0.05 -17.65 15.40
CA CYS A 215 -0.48 -16.75 14.38
C CYS A 215 -1.45 -17.48 13.45
N TYR A 216 -2.60 -16.87 13.18
CA TYR A 216 -3.59 -17.37 12.23
C TYR A 216 -3.82 -16.35 11.12
N ILE A 217 -3.69 -16.77 9.87
CA ILE A 217 -3.90 -15.93 8.69
C ILE A 217 -5.02 -16.53 7.86
N TYR A 218 -6.16 -15.83 7.86
CA TYR A 218 -7.33 -16.15 7.05
C TYR A 218 -7.57 -15.13 5.93
N ALA A 219 -6.86 -13.99 5.99
CA ALA A 219 -7.03 -12.90 5.04
C ALA A 219 -6.32 -13.18 3.70
N PRO A 220 -7.01 -13.09 2.55
CA PRO A 220 -6.37 -13.15 1.25
C PRO A 220 -5.49 -11.92 0.99
N ASP A 221 -4.53 -12.08 0.08
CA ASP A 221 -3.58 -11.03 -0.29
C ASP A 221 -2.73 -10.51 0.89
N PHE A 222 -2.44 -11.38 1.86
CA PHE A 222 -1.60 -11.08 3.01
C PHE A 222 -0.12 -11.08 2.63
N TYR A 223 0.62 -10.12 3.18
CA TYR A 223 2.07 -10.02 3.04
C TYR A 223 2.74 -9.84 4.40
N ALA A 224 3.83 -10.54 4.65
CA ALA A 224 4.68 -10.29 5.81
C ALA A 224 6.16 -10.26 5.41
N GLU A 225 6.91 -9.34 5.99
CA GLU A 225 8.34 -9.20 5.75
C GLU A 225 9.12 -8.94 7.05
N ASN A 226 10.29 -9.59 7.18
CA ASN A 226 11.24 -9.40 8.30
C ASN A 226 10.66 -9.69 9.68
N ILE A 227 9.75 -10.66 9.82
CA ILE A 227 9.10 -11.03 11.08
C ILE A 227 9.48 -12.44 11.47
N THR A 228 9.73 -12.65 12.76
CA THR A 228 9.79 -13.99 13.35
C THR A 228 8.44 -14.33 13.97
N PHE A 229 7.82 -15.42 13.50
CA PHE A 229 6.63 -16.03 14.11
C PHE A 229 7.11 -17.19 14.96
N GLU A 230 6.82 -17.17 16.24
CA GLU A 230 7.37 -18.13 17.20
C GLU A 230 6.28 -18.76 18.07
N ASN A 231 6.40 -20.05 18.31
CA ASN A 231 5.65 -20.71 19.36
C ASN A 231 6.62 -21.11 20.47
N THR A 232 6.42 -20.59 21.67
CA THR A 232 7.29 -20.75 22.83
C THR A 232 6.80 -21.78 23.85
N SER A 233 5.89 -22.69 23.47
CA SER A 233 5.37 -23.72 24.37
C SER A 233 6.46 -24.72 24.87
N GLY A 234 7.55 -24.85 24.13
CA GLY A 234 8.61 -25.81 24.43
C GLY A 234 8.22 -27.27 24.10
N PRO A 235 8.96 -28.26 24.60
CA PRO A 235 8.81 -29.68 24.26
C PRO A 235 7.61 -30.34 24.96
N VAL A 236 6.41 -29.74 24.89
CA VAL A 236 5.21 -30.21 25.63
C VAL A 236 4.18 -30.89 24.72
N GLY A 237 4.40 -30.90 23.42
CA GLY A 237 3.51 -31.49 22.42
C GLY A 237 3.52 -30.74 21.11
N GLN A 238 2.57 -31.04 20.23
CA GLN A 238 2.43 -30.34 18.96
C GLN A 238 2.08 -28.87 19.19
N ALA A 239 2.83 -27.98 18.54
CA ALA A 239 2.67 -26.54 18.63
C ALA A 239 2.95 -25.93 17.24
N VAL A 240 2.18 -24.93 16.87
CA VAL A 240 2.24 -24.33 15.54
C VAL A 240 2.67 -22.86 15.67
N ALA A 241 3.70 -22.44 14.94
CA ALA A 241 4.11 -21.04 14.91
C ALA A 241 3.14 -20.20 14.07
N CYS A 242 2.75 -20.70 12.90
CA CYS A 242 1.84 -19.97 12.00
C CYS A 242 0.93 -20.95 11.26
N PHE A 243 -0.37 -20.66 11.27
CA PHE A 243 -1.39 -21.37 10.51
C PHE A 243 -1.92 -20.45 9.41
N VAL A 244 -1.92 -20.93 8.17
CA VAL A 244 -2.39 -20.17 7.01
C VAL A 244 -3.54 -20.91 6.34
N SER A 245 -4.68 -20.24 6.19
CA SER A 245 -5.85 -20.73 5.46
C SER A 245 -6.42 -19.57 4.63
N ALA A 246 -5.64 -19.10 3.67
CA ALA A 246 -6.00 -17.98 2.81
C ALA A 246 -5.28 -18.07 1.46
N ASP A 247 -5.83 -17.40 0.45
CA ASP A 247 -5.23 -17.29 -0.87
C ASP A 247 -4.19 -16.16 -0.94
N ARG A 248 -3.16 -16.34 -1.78
CA ARG A 248 -2.16 -15.32 -2.12
C ARG A 248 -1.48 -14.72 -0.89
N VAL A 249 -0.97 -15.61 -0.02
CA VAL A 249 -0.18 -15.25 1.16
C VAL A 249 1.30 -15.31 0.80
N TYR A 250 2.03 -14.26 1.12
CA TYR A 250 3.46 -14.17 0.82
C TYR A 250 4.26 -13.75 2.04
N PHE A 251 5.34 -14.50 2.31
CA PHE A 251 6.32 -14.21 3.36
C PHE A 251 7.68 -13.94 2.75
N LYS A 252 8.32 -12.85 3.15
CA LYS A 252 9.68 -12.49 2.74
C LYS A 252 10.56 -12.28 3.97
N ASN A 253 11.71 -12.96 4.00
CA ASN A 253 12.66 -12.87 5.12
C ASN A 253 12.01 -13.15 6.50
N CYS A 254 10.98 -14.01 6.52
CA CYS A 254 10.31 -14.41 7.77
C CYS A 254 10.93 -15.70 8.31
N ARG A 255 10.88 -15.84 9.63
CA ARG A 255 11.29 -17.07 10.34
C ARG A 255 10.08 -17.65 11.05
N PHE A 256 10.00 -18.99 11.08
CA PHE A 256 8.97 -19.73 11.79
C PHE A 256 9.69 -20.67 12.77
N LEU A 257 9.50 -20.43 14.07
CA LEU A 257 10.16 -21.13 15.16
C LEU A 257 9.11 -21.77 16.07
N GLY A 258 9.40 -23.00 16.53
CA GLY A 258 8.52 -23.73 17.43
C GLY A 258 9.13 -25.00 17.95
#